data_f1a62e6f3cbfdfa4c868d303029f188a
#
_entry.id   f1a62e6f3cbfdfa4c868d303029f188a
#
_cell.length_a   1.000
_cell.length_b   1.000
_cell.length_c   1.000
_cell.angle_alpha   90.00
_cell.angle_beta   90.00
_cell.angle_gamma   90.00
#
_symmetry.space_group_name_H-M   'P 1'
#
loop_
_entity.id
_entity.type
_entity.pdbx_description
1 polymer ?
#
loop_
_entity_poly.entity_id
_entity_poly.type
_entity_poly.pdbx_seq_one_letter_code
_entity_poly.pdbx_strand_id
1 'polypeptide(L)'
;VEPLFGEYLKIKLVVPAFRITFVHFPIIMLSFVVGYFTRSVGFIWLAVLVVGSEFFIVLSRFIFEYEQAFQGDLVRFWYSALYLFASAYALIHEGHVRVDVLYTGFSERKKAWTNSIGSLILGIPLCLIVLFLGMGGKASIINGPVISFEITQQGSNGLYLLYLMAVYLAVFAVSMLIQFTSYFMSSSDKLLKN
;
A
#
# COMPACT_ATOMS: atom_id res chain seq x y z
N VAL A 1 1.12 36.11 21.89
CA VAL A 1 1.96 35.62 20.77
C VAL A 1 1.65 34.14 20.45
N GLU A 2 1.45 33.28 21.46
CA GLU A 2 1.17 31.85 21.28
C GLU A 2 -0.15 31.54 20.52
N PRO A 3 -1.29 32.19 20.79
CA PRO A 3 -2.53 31.89 20.09
C PRO A 3 -2.48 32.21 18.59
N LEU A 4 -1.78 33.27 18.19
CA LEU A 4 -1.61 33.68 16.80
C LEU A 4 -0.76 32.68 15.98
N PHE A 5 0.26 32.09 16.60
CA PHE A 5 1.11 31.09 15.96
C PHE A 5 0.33 29.78 15.72
N GLY A 6 -0.51 29.37 16.66
CA GLY A 6 -1.37 28.20 16.53
C GLY A 6 -2.43 28.35 15.43
N GLU A 7 -3.04 29.52 15.30
CA GLU A 7 -4.00 29.82 14.21
C GLU A 7 -3.31 29.88 12.85
N TYR A 8 -2.14 30.51 12.78
CA TYR A 8 -1.35 30.57 11.55
C TYR A 8 -0.99 29.17 11.04
N LEU A 9 -0.53 28.29 11.94
CA LEU A 9 -0.24 26.89 11.57
C LEU A 9 -1.48 26.13 11.13
N LYS A 10 -2.61 26.31 11.79
CA LYS A 10 -3.87 25.68 11.37
C LYS A 10 -4.24 26.05 9.93
N ILE A 11 -4.19 27.34 9.59
CA ILE A 11 -4.49 27.83 8.25
C ILE A 11 -3.50 27.27 7.22
N LYS A 12 -2.20 27.24 7.54
CA LYS A 12 -1.17 26.70 6.63
C LYS A 12 -1.28 25.20 6.44
N LEU A 13 -1.63 24.44 7.48
CA LEU A 13 -1.80 22.98 7.40
C LEU A 13 -3.03 22.56 6.59
N VAL A 14 -4.01 23.41 6.41
CA VAL A 14 -5.14 23.15 5.50
C VAL A 14 -4.69 23.22 4.03
N VAL A 15 -3.65 24.00 3.71
CA VAL A 15 -3.13 24.12 2.35
C VAL A 15 -2.37 22.84 1.97
N PRO A 16 -2.82 22.09 0.94
CA PRO A 16 -2.21 20.81 0.57
C PRO A 16 -0.71 20.92 0.27
N ALA A 17 -0.30 21.93 -0.51
CA ALA A 17 1.09 22.14 -0.88
C ALA A 17 2.00 22.34 0.35
N PHE A 18 1.56 23.10 1.33
CA PHE A 18 2.31 23.30 2.58
C PHE A 18 2.45 22.01 3.38
N ARG A 19 1.36 21.28 3.53
CA ARG A 19 1.35 20.00 4.27
C ARG A 19 2.24 18.95 3.61
N ILE A 20 2.21 18.83 2.29
CA ILE A 20 3.05 17.88 1.56
C ILE A 20 4.52 18.24 1.75
N THR A 21 4.90 19.49 1.56
CA THR A 21 6.30 19.92 1.62
C THR A 21 6.87 19.87 3.02
N PHE A 22 6.12 20.30 4.04
CA PHE A 22 6.66 20.49 5.40
C PHE A 22 6.28 19.38 6.38
N VAL A 23 5.29 18.54 6.06
CA VAL A 23 4.89 17.42 6.94
C VAL A 23 5.16 16.09 6.27
N HIS A 24 4.55 15.82 5.10
CA HIS A 24 4.63 14.48 4.51
C HIS A 24 6.01 14.18 3.92
N PHE A 25 6.61 15.13 3.20
CA PHE A 25 7.93 14.89 2.61
C PHE A 25 9.03 14.63 3.65
N PRO A 26 9.17 15.41 4.74
CA PRO A 26 10.13 15.09 5.81
C PRO A 26 9.88 13.75 6.48
N ILE A 27 8.61 13.37 6.71
CA ILE A 27 8.27 12.07 7.31
C ILE A 27 8.64 10.93 6.36
N ILE A 28 8.37 11.06 5.06
CA ILE A 28 8.75 10.07 4.05
C ILE A 28 10.27 9.93 3.99
N MET A 29 11.01 11.04 3.94
CA MET A 29 12.48 11.00 3.98
C MET A 29 13.01 10.33 5.24
N LEU A 30 12.45 10.67 6.40
CA LEU A 30 12.79 10.03 7.67
C LEU A 30 12.51 8.53 7.64
N SER A 31 11.39 8.11 7.04
CA SER A 31 11.03 6.69 6.93
C SER A 31 12.03 5.90 6.07
N PHE A 32 12.57 6.49 5.00
CA PHE A 32 13.64 5.88 4.21
C PHE A 32 14.93 5.73 5.02
N VAL A 33 15.31 6.75 5.78
CA VAL A 33 16.48 6.70 6.67
C VAL A 33 16.32 5.61 7.73
N VAL A 34 15.17 5.60 8.42
CA VAL A 34 14.87 4.58 9.43
C VAL A 34 14.84 3.18 8.80
N GLY A 35 14.21 3.02 7.63
CA GLY A 35 14.16 1.74 6.90
C GLY A 35 15.53 1.24 6.46
N TYR A 36 16.46 2.14 6.14
CA TYR A 36 17.83 1.77 5.82
C TYR A 36 18.59 1.19 7.03
N PHE A 37 18.41 1.78 8.21
CA PHE A 37 19.09 1.33 9.43
C PHE A 37 18.36 0.18 10.15
N THR A 38 17.05 0.07 9.99
CA THR A 38 16.22 -0.87 10.77
C THR A 38 15.61 -1.92 9.85
N ARG A 39 16.24 -3.10 9.79
CA ARG A 39 15.71 -4.25 9.01
C ARG A 39 14.66 -5.08 9.76
N SER A 40 14.39 -4.77 11.03
CA SER A 40 13.48 -5.53 11.90
C SER A 40 12.02 -5.08 11.83
N VAL A 41 11.72 -3.98 11.16
CA VAL A 41 10.35 -3.48 11.01
C VAL A 41 9.67 -4.23 9.88
N GLY A 42 9.04 -5.36 10.22
CA GLY A 42 8.31 -6.20 9.27
C GLY A 42 6.82 -5.83 9.17
N PHE A 43 6.09 -6.52 8.30
CA PHE A 43 4.64 -6.34 8.09
C PHE A 43 3.79 -6.60 9.34
N ILE A 44 4.32 -7.29 10.35
CA ILE A 44 3.69 -7.47 11.66
C ILE A 44 3.37 -6.11 12.30
N TRP A 45 4.25 -5.11 12.18
CA TRP A 45 4.02 -3.77 12.72
C TRP A 45 2.85 -3.06 12.01
N LEU A 46 2.69 -3.24 10.70
CA LEU A 46 1.52 -2.72 9.99
C LEU A 46 0.22 -3.38 10.48
N ALA A 47 0.25 -4.70 10.72
CA ALA A 47 -0.90 -5.40 11.30
C ALA A 47 -1.22 -4.88 12.72
N VAL A 48 -0.20 -4.66 13.56
CA VAL A 48 -0.38 -4.05 14.89
C VAL A 48 -0.96 -2.65 14.80
N LEU A 49 -0.54 -1.84 13.81
CA LEU A 49 -1.10 -0.50 13.60
C LEU A 49 -2.56 -0.54 13.16
N VAL A 50 -2.96 -1.50 12.32
CA VAL A 50 -4.37 -1.71 11.95
C VAL A 50 -5.19 -2.07 13.19
N VAL A 51 -4.78 -3.11 13.93
CA VAL A 51 -5.48 -3.56 15.13
C VAL A 51 -5.52 -2.47 16.20
N GLY A 52 -4.41 -1.74 16.40
CA GLY A 52 -4.34 -0.62 17.35
C GLY A 52 -5.27 0.53 16.97
N SER A 53 -5.39 0.83 15.68
CA SER A 53 -6.31 1.86 15.18
C SER A 53 -7.77 1.46 15.37
N GLU A 54 -8.12 0.21 15.09
CA GLU A 54 -9.47 -0.33 15.34
C GLU A 54 -9.78 -0.33 16.84
N PHE A 55 -8.84 -0.76 17.67
CA PHE A 55 -9.00 -0.74 19.13
C PHE A 55 -9.19 0.70 19.64
N PHE A 56 -8.48 1.67 19.08
CA PHE A 56 -8.66 3.07 19.42
C PHE A 56 -10.07 3.59 19.07
N ILE A 57 -10.65 3.18 17.93
CA ILE A 57 -12.04 3.51 17.59
C ILE A 57 -13.00 2.92 18.62
N VAL A 58 -12.82 1.64 18.98
CA VAL A 58 -13.66 0.97 19.96
C VAL A 58 -13.61 1.70 21.31
N LEU A 59 -12.42 2.02 21.81
CA LEU A 59 -12.25 2.76 23.07
C LEU A 59 -12.93 4.14 23.00
N SER A 60 -12.71 4.88 21.91
CA SER A 60 -13.31 6.21 21.74
C SER A 60 -14.83 6.15 21.76
N ARG A 61 -15.41 5.17 21.10
CA ARG A 61 -16.85 4.99 21.02
C ARG A 61 -17.46 4.56 22.36
N PHE A 62 -16.79 3.64 23.09
CA PHE A 62 -17.33 3.12 24.37
C PHE A 62 -17.06 4.03 25.56
N ILE A 63 -15.92 4.75 25.59
CA ILE A 63 -15.54 5.60 26.73
C ILE A 63 -16.03 7.03 26.54
N PHE A 64 -15.89 7.57 25.34
CA PHE A 64 -16.19 8.97 25.04
C PHE A 64 -17.50 9.16 24.30
N GLU A 65 -18.20 8.07 23.91
CA GLU A 65 -19.43 8.07 23.11
C GLU A 65 -19.30 8.89 21.81
N TYR A 66 -18.07 9.06 21.32
CA TYR A 66 -17.77 9.91 20.17
C TYR A 66 -16.65 9.30 19.30
N GLU A 67 -16.89 9.24 17.99
CA GLU A 67 -15.92 8.79 17.00
C GLU A 67 -15.41 9.99 16.19
N GLN A 68 -14.10 10.16 16.16
CA GLN A 68 -13.45 11.20 15.37
C GLN A 68 -13.39 10.78 13.88
N ALA A 69 -13.66 11.70 12.95
CA ALA A 69 -13.64 11.43 11.51
C ALA A 69 -12.29 10.88 11.02
N PHE A 70 -11.16 11.32 11.61
CA PHE A 70 -9.82 10.86 11.23
C PHE A 70 -9.53 9.41 11.61
N GLN A 71 -10.25 8.83 12.55
CA GLN A 71 -9.99 7.45 13.04
C GLN A 71 -10.25 6.43 11.92
N GLY A 72 -11.36 6.57 11.20
CA GLY A 72 -11.68 5.71 10.07
C GLY A 72 -10.67 5.84 8.92
N ASP A 73 -10.16 7.05 8.66
CA ASP A 73 -9.11 7.28 7.67
C ASP A 73 -7.79 6.64 8.07
N LEU A 74 -7.45 6.67 9.38
CA LEU A 74 -6.24 6.05 9.92
C LEU A 74 -6.25 4.53 9.70
N VAL A 75 -7.37 3.87 9.99
CA VAL A 75 -7.53 2.43 9.73
C VAL A 75 -7.38 2.11 8.25
N ARG A 76 -8.06 2.84 7.37
CA ARG A 76 -7.97 2.64 5.92
C ARG A 76 -6.54 2.80 5.41
N PHE A 77 -5.82 3.78 5.93
CA PHE A 77 -4.43 4.05 5.57
C PHE A 77 -3.50 2.89 5.91
N TRP A 78 -3.52 2.42 7.17
CA TRP A 78 -2.71 1.29 7.60
C TRP A 78 -3.12 -0.02 6.94
N TYR A 79 -4.41 -0.24 6.76
CA TYR A 79 -4.95 -1.40 6.08
C TYR A 79 -4.51 -1.45 4.61
N SER A 80 -4.60 -0.33 3.90
CA SER A 80 -4.12 -0.21 2.52
C SER A 80 -2.61 -0.48 2.43
N ALA A 81 -1.81 0.09 3.34
CA ALA A 81 -0.38 -0.16 3.42
C ALA A 81 -0.08 -1.66 3.65
N LEU A 82 -0.77 -2.28 4.60
CA LEU A 82 -0.59 -3.69 4.93
C LEU A 82 -0.85 -4.57 3.71
N TYR A 83 -2.03 -4.45 3.08
CA TYR A 83 -2.40 -5.31 1.96
C TYR A 83 -1.55 -5.07 0.72
N LEU A 84 -1.33 -3.83 0.36
CA LEU A 84 -0.62 -3.50 -0.87
C LEU A 84 0.88 -3.79 -0.76
N PHE A 85 1.53 -3.48 0.35
CA PHE A 85 2.96 -3.72 0.49
C PHE A 85 3.31 -5.17 0.86
N ALA A 86 2.47 -5.83 1.65
CA ALA A 86 2.69 -7.22 2.03
C ALA A 86 2.51 -8.19 0.86
N SER A 87 1.75 -7.83 -0.18
CA SER A 87 1.44 -8.73 -1.30
C SER A 87 2.69 -9.20 -2.04
N ALA A 88 3.62 -8.29 -2.37
CA ALA A 88 4.87 -8.65 -3.04
C ALA A 88 5.78 -9.51 -2.14
N TYR A 89 5.84 -9.17 -0.84
CA TYR A 89 6.57 -9.96 0.14
C TYR A 89 5.99 -11.37 0.31
N ALA A 90 4.66 -11.48 0.39
CA ALA A 90 3.98 -12.77 0.49
C ALA A 90 4.22 -13.64 -0.75
N LEU A 91 4.31 -13.05 -1.94
CA LEU A 91 4.63 -13.77 -3.16
C LEU A 91 6.06 -14.33 -3.14
N ILE A 92 7.04 -13.57 -2.63
CA ILE A 92 8.45 -14.02 -2.51
C ILE A 92 8.56 -15.22 -1.56
N HIS A 93 7.90 -15.14 -0.40
CA HIS A 93 8.00 -16.15 0.65
C HIS A 93 7.00 -17.29 0.51
N GLU A 94 6.29 -17.35 -0.64
CA GLU A 94 5.25 -18.35 -0.87
C GLU A 94 4.20 -18.40 0.26
N GLY A 95 4.02 -17.27 0.97
CA GLY A 95 3.14 -17.13 2.13
C GLY A 95 1.64 -17.15 1.81
N HIS A 96 1.28 -17.34 0.54
CA HIS A 96 -0.10 -17.52 0.15
C HIS A 96 -0.57 -18.92 0.57
N VAL A 97 -1.76 -18.99 1.14
CA VAL A 97 -2.45 -20.26 1.31
C VAL A 97 -2.73 -20.81 -0.10
N ARG A 98 -1.82 -21.66 -0.56
CA ARG A 98 -2.04 -22.39 -1.80
C ARG A 98 -3.14 -23.42 -1.52
N VAL A 99 -4.14 -23.44 -2.38
CA VAL A 99 -5.06 -24.59 -2.43
C VAL A 99 -4.28 -25.72 -3.11
N ASP A 100 -3.37 -26.32 -2.34
CA ASP A 100 -2.31 -27.20 -2.84
C ASP A 100 -2.81 -28.60 -3.27
N VAL A 101 -4.10 -28.90 -3.12
CA VAL A 101 -4.64 -30.24 -3.38
C VAL A 101 -4.31 -30.75 -4.79
N LEU A 102 -4.37 -29.88 -5.80
CA LEU A 102 -4.02 -30.24 -7.17
C LEU A 102 -2.54 -29.99 -7.47
N TYR A 103 -2.01 -28.88 -6.98
CA TYR A 103 -0.66 -28.43 -7.29
C TYR A 103 0.44 -29.32 -6.66
N THR A 104 0.22 -29.82 -5.45
CA THR A 104 1.14 -30.77 -4.78
C THR A 104 1.33 -32.07 -5.56
N GLY A 105 0.28 -32.54 -6.25
CA GLY A 105 0.36 -33.72 -7.11
C GLY A 105 1.08 -33.53 -8.45
N PHE A 106 1.45 -32.28 -8.81
CA PHE A 106 2.11 -32.03 -10.08
C PHE A 106 3.61 -32.36 -10.01
N SER A 107 4.15 -32.89 -11.13
CA SER A 107 5.60 -32.99 -11.31
C SER A 107 6.24 -31.60 -11.36
N GLU A 108 7.52 -31.51 -11.01
CA GLU A 108 8.26 -30.21 -11.00
C GLU A 108 8.15 -29.47 -12.33
N ARG A 109 8.17 -30.19 -13.44
CA ARG A 109 7.98 -29.60 -14.78
C ARG A 109 6.58 -29.00 -14.96
N LYS A 110 5.51 -29.68 -14.50
CA LYS A 110 4.14 -29.15 -14.56
C LYS A 110 3.98 -27.93 -13.66
N LYS A 111 4.57 -27.94 -12.47
CA LYS A 111 4.60 -26.78 -11.55
C LYS A 111 5.27 -25.58 -12.22
N ALA A 112 6.44 -25.78 -12.84
CA ALA A 112 7.15 -24.72 -13.54
C ALA A 112 6.34 -24.15 -14.71
N TRP A 113 5.66 -24.99 -15.50
CA TRP A 113 4.75 -24.58 -16.57
C TRP A 113 3.57 -23.75 -16.04
N THR A 114 2.90 -24.23 -15.00
CA THR A 114 1.76 -23.53 -14.38
C THR A 114 2.17 -22.16 -13.85
N ASN A 115 3.32 -22.10 -13.18
CA ASN A 115 3.85 -20.86 -12.62
C ASN A 115 4.24 -19.85 -13.73
N SER A 116 4.92 -20.31 -14.79
CA SER A 116 5.28 -19.46 -15.93
C SER A 116 4.06 -18.88 -16.64
N ILE A 117 3.09 -19.73 -16.97
CA ILE A 117 1.86 -19.31 -17.66
C ILE A 117 1.04 -18.37 -16.77
N GLY A 118 0.87 -18.72 -15.49
CA GLY A 118 0.13 -17.89 -14.55
C GLY A 118 0.75 -16.51 -14.38
N SER A 119 2.08 -16.43 -14.24
CA SER A 119 2.78 -15.15 -14.14
C SER A 119 2.65 -14.32 -15.42
N LEU A 120 2.80 -14.95 -16.60
CA LEU A 120 2.79 -14.26 -17.89
C LEU A 120 1.39 -13.80 -18.30
N ILE A 121 0.35 -14.63 -18.09
CA ILE A 121 -1.00 -14.35 -18.58
C ILE A 121 -1.86 -13.62 -17.54
N LEU A 122 -1.65 -13.85 -16.26
CA LEU A 122 -2.46 -13.24 -15.20
C LEU A 122 -1.69 -12.17 -14.44
N GLY A 123 -0.51 -12.49 -13.90
CA GLY A 123 0.22 -11.60 -12.99
C GLY A 123 0.72 -10.33 -13.66
N ILE A 124 1.51 -10.47 -14.73
CA ILE A 124 2.11 -9.34 -15.45
C ILE A 124 1.04 -8.45 -16.09
N PRO A 125 0.05 -8.97 -16.85
CA PRO A 125 -0.98 -8.14 -17.44
C PRO A 125 -1.83 -7.39 -16.41
N LEU A 126 -2.16 -8.02 -15.28
CA LEU A 126 -2.89 -7.35 -14.21
C LEU A 126 -2.14 -6.12 -13.71
N CYS A 127 -0.85 -6.25 -13.42
CA CYS A 127 -0.03 -5.12 -12.96
C CYS A 127 0.08 -4.02 -14.02
N LEU A 128 0.25 -4.40 -15.30
CA LEU A 128 0.29 -3.45 -16.39
C LEU A 128 -1.04 -2.71 -16.57
N ILE A 129 -2.17 -3.42 -16.48
CA ILE A 129 -3.51 -2.81 -16.53
C ILE A 129 -3.67 -1.78 -15.40
N VAL A 130 -3.30 -2.14 -14.17
CA VAL A 130 -3.37 -1.21 -13.03
C VAL A 130 -2.52 0.04 -13.29
N LEU A 131 -1.31 -0.10 -13.83
CA LEU A 131 -0.44 1.03 -14.15
C LEU A 131 -0.99 1.87 -15.31
N PHE A 132 -1.33 1.24 -16.45
CA PHE A 132 -1.79 1.97 -17.64
C PHE A 132 -3.13 2.65 -17.43
N LEU A 133 -4.11 1.96 -16.85
CA LEU A 133 -5.42 2.57 -16.57
C LEU A 133 -5.38 3.49 -15.35
N GLY A 134 -4.60 3.12 -14.34
CA GLY A 134 -4.45 3.94 -13.14
C GLY A 134 -3.69 5.24 -13.37
N MET A 135 -2.76 5.28 -14.33
CA MET A 135 -1.92 6.44 -14.63
C MET A 135 -2.16 7.01 -16.04
N GLY A 136 -3.07 6.45 -16.84
CA GLY A 136 -3.27 6.79 -18.26
C GLY A 136 -3.84 8.18 -18.56
N GLY A 137 -4.35 8.90 -17.55
CA GLY A 137 -4.92 10.23 -17.70
C GLY A 137 -4.89 11.05 -16.43
N LYS A 138 -5.20 12.34 -16.53
CA LYS A 138 -5.24 13.25 -15.37
C LYS A 138 -6.30 12.88 -14.35
N ALA A 139 -7.43 12.31 -14.78
CA ALA A 139 -8.55 11.88 -13.93
C ALA A 139 -8.52 10.38 -13.58
N SER A 140 -7.41 9.68 -13.86
CA SER A 140 -7.27 8.26 -13.56
C SER A 140 -7.19 8.01 -12.06
N ILE A 141 -7.42 6.76 -11.64
CA ILE A 141 -7.51 6.35 -10.23
C ILE A 141 -6.26 6.71 -9.42
N ILE A 142 -5.07 6.67 -10.04
CA ILE A 142 -3.80 7.02 -9.37
C ILE A 142 -3.50 8.51 -9.57
N ASN A 143 -3.52 8.99 -10.82
CA ASN A 143 -3.12 10.36 -11.12
C ASN A 143 -4.11 11.40 -10.59
N GLY A 144 -5.42 11.14 -10.64
CA GLY A 144 -6.42 12.08 -10.17
C GLY A 144 -6.16 12.53 -8.73
N PRO A 145 -6.17 11.61 -7.74
CA PRO A 145 -5.90 11.96 -6.35
C PRO A 145 -4.51 12.57 -6.12
N VAL A 146 -3.49 12.11 -6.85
CA VAL A 146 -2.12 12.61 -6.69
C VAL A 146 -1.97 14.04 -7.22
N ILE A 147 -2.52 14.34 -8.39
CA ILE A 147 -2.41 15.68 -9.01
C ILE A 147 -3.28 16.70 -8.30
N SER A 148 -4.50 16.30 -7.91
CA SER A 148 -5.44 17.17 -7.20
C SER A 148 -5.18 17.26 -5.69
N PHE A 149 -4.26 16.46 -5.17
CA PHE A 149 -4.04 16.27 -3.72
C PHE A 149 -5.34 15.95 -3.00
N GLU A 150 -6.09 15.01 -3.55
CA GLU A 150 -7.42 14.69 -3.11
C GLU A 150 -7.45 14.23 -1.66
N ILE A 151 -8.39 14.79 -0.91
CA ILE A 151 -8.64 14.45 0.47
C ILE A 151 -9.67 13.32 0.54
N THR A 152 -9.72 12.60 1.66
CA THR A 152 -10.72 11.57 1.87
C THR A 152 -12.13 12.14 1.86
N GLN A 153 -13.11 11.36 1.43
CA GLN A 153 -14.52 11.79 1.30
C GLN A 153 -15.24 11.99 2.65
N GLN A 154 -14.59 11.78 3.78
CA GLN A 154 -15.20 11.84 5.11
C GLN A 154 -15.29 13.27 5.72
N GLY A 155 -15.22 14.29 4.89
CA GLY A 155 -15.42 15.68 5.33
C GLY A 155 -14.14 16.42 5.69
N SER A 156 -14.30 17.66 6.20
CA SER A 156 -13.20 18.58 6.46
C SER A 156 -12.23 18.18 7.58
N ASN A 157 -12.57 17.16 8.37
CA ASN A 157 -11.82 16.74 9.55
C ASN A 157 -11.05 15.42 9.35
N GLY A 158 -10.93 14.92 8.13
CA GLY A 158 -10.17 13.72 7.80
C GLY A 158 -8.65 13.93 7.77
N LEU A 159 -7.91 12.83 7.61
CA LEU A 159 -6.42 12.87 7.58
C LEU A 159 -5.84 13.36 6.25
N TYR A 160 -6.64 13.62 5.23
CA TYR A 160 -6.19 14.08 3.91
C TYR A 160 -5.14 13.16 3.26
N LEU A 161 -5.32 11.85 3.33
CA LEU A 161 -4.33 10.84 2.92
C LEU A 161 -4.67 10.10 1.61
N LEU A 162 -5.78 10.44 0.93
CA LEU A 162 -6.23 9.70 -0.24
C LEU A 162 -5.16 9.64 -1.35
N TYR A 163 -4.47 10.74 -1.60
CA TYR A 163 -3.39 10.78 -2.60
C TYR A 163 -2.21 9.85 -2.25
N LEU A 164 -1.89 9.66 -0.95
CA LEU A 164 -0.88 8.69 -0.52
C LEU A 164 -1.34 7.26 -0.74
N MET A 165 -2.62 6.95 -0.49
CA MET A 165 -3.19 5.63 -0.76
C MET A 165 -3.20 5.32 -2.26
N ALA A 166 -3.42 6.33 -3.11
CA ALA A 166 -3.28 6.18 -4.56
C ALA A 166 -1.82 5.88 -4.97
N VAL A 167 -0.83 6.50 -4.33
CA VAL A 167 0.59 6.16 -4.51
C VAL A 167 0.89 4.74 -4.05
N TYR A 168 0.28 4.25 -2.96
CA TYR A 168 0.43 2.85 -2.53
C TYR A 168 0.02 1.86 -3.61
N LEU A 169 -1.06 2.16 -4.34
CA LEU A 169 -1.51 1.32 -5.45
C LEU A 169 -0.47 1.27 -6.59
N ALA A 170 0.17 2.41 -6.91
CA ALA A 170 1.25 2.45 -7.90
C ALA A 170 2.47 1.63 -7.44
N VAL A 171 2.90 1.81 -6.19
CA VAL A 171 4.02 1.05 -5.60
C VAL A 171 3.72 -0.44 -5.58
N PHE A 172 2.49 -0.83 -5.22
CA PHE A 172 2.02 -2.20 -5.31
C PHE A 172 2.16 -2.77 -6.72
N ALA A 173 1.61 -2.09 -7.72
CA ALA A 173 1.63 -2.57 -9.09
C ALA A 173 3.05 -2.73 -9.64
N VAL A 174 3.96 -1.79 -9.33
CA VAL A 174 5.38 -1.89 -9.72
C VAL A 174 6.08 -3.03 -8.98
N SER A 175 5.92 -3.14 -7.67
CA SER A 175 6.57 -4.19 -6.87
C SER A 175 6.09 -5.59 -7.29
N MET A 176 4.78 -5.77 -7.51
CA MET A 176 4.21 -7.02 -7.99
C MET A 176 4.65 -7.35 -9.41
N LEU A 177 4.77 -6.36 -10.30
CA LEU A 177 5.28 -6.56 -11.65
C LEU A 177 6.72 -7.10 -11.63
N ILE A 178 7.58 -6.53 -10.79
CA ILE A 178 8.95 -7.01 -10.60
C ILE A 178 8.94 -8.47 -10.10
N GLN A 179 8.10 -8.79 -9.11
CA GLN A 179 8.02 -10.13 -8.55
C GLN A 179 7.48 -11.16 -9.55
N PHE A 180 6.42 -10.85 -10.29
CA PHE A 180 5.90 -11.77 -11.32
C PHE A 180 6.90 -11.99 -12.44
N THR A 181 7.65 -10.95 -12.84
CA THR A 181 8.72 -11.08 -13.85
C THR A 181 9.85 -11.98 -13.32
N SER A 182 10.30 -11.78 -12.09
CA SER A 182 11.31 -12.61 -11.44
C SER A 182 10.85 -14.08 -11.33
N TYR A 183 9.59 -14.28 -10.91
CA TYR A 183 8.98 -15.60 -10.77
C TYR A 183 8.83 -16.32 -12.11
N PHE A 184 8.45 -15.58 -13.16
CA PHE A 184 8.40 -16.08 -14.53
C PHE A 184 9.79 -16.54 -15.00
N MET A 185 10.81 -15.71 -14.82
CA MET A 185 12.19 -16.04 -15.23
C MET A 185 12.72 -17.28 -14.50
N SER A 186 12.53 -17.36 -13.18
CA SER A 186 12.94 -18.51 -12.37
C SER A 186 12.23 -19.80 -12.79
N SER A 187 10.93 -19.72 -13.10
CA SER A 187 10.16 -20.88 -13.55
C SER A 187 10.55 -21.33 -14.95
N SER A 188 10.85 -20.39 -15.85
CA SER A 188 11.32 -20.67 -17.21
C SER A 188 12.72 -21.31 -17.22
N ASP A 189 13.63 -20.86 -16.34
CA ASP A 189 14.94 -21.46 -16.19
C ASP A 189 14.86 -22.94 -15.74
N LYS A 190 13.92 -23.26 -14.83
CA LYS A 190 13.64 -24.65 -14.44
C LYS A 190 13.12 -25.52 -15.59
N LEU A 191 12.38 -24.91 -16.54
CA LEU A 191 11.89 -25.63 -17.72
C LEU A 191 13.00 -25.92 -18.74
N LEU A 192 14.00 -25.05 -18.84
CA LEU A 192 15.13 -25.20 -19.76
C LEU A 192 16.17 -26.21 -19.27
N LYS A 193 16.28 -26.38 -17.95
CA LYS A 193 17.25 -27.31 -17.33
C LYS A 193 16.74 -28.74 -17.18
N ASN A 194 15.45 -28.97 -17.35
CA ASN A 194 14.79 -30.28 -17.32
C ASN A 194 14.26 -30.68 -18.71
#